data_1830ec0e0b7778962e696e2c94c250b0
#
_entry.id   1830ec0e0b7778962e696e2c94c250b0
#
_cell.length_a   1.000
_cell.length_b   1.000
_cell.length_c   1.000
_cell.angle_alpha   90.00
_cell.angle_beta   90.00
_cell.angle_gamma   90.00
#
_symmetry.space_group_name_H-M   'P 1'
#
loop_
_entity.id
_entity.type
_entity.pdbx_description
1 polymer ?
#
loop_
_entity_poly.entity_id
_entity_poly.type
_entity_poly.pdbx_seq_one_letter_code
_entity_poly.pdbx_strand_id
1 'polypeptide(L)'
;MARILSILVGLFFTVALAWSFGNGAYTAISEPTPPTAERAFHLHPKEVHFSFDGPFGKFDRQQLQRGFQVYKEVCSACHSLSHVAFRDLVQLGYSDAEVKAIAAGFQVPGTDPNTGEDAMRPGTPLDYFPKPFANDIAARAANNNAVPPDLSLITKARHDGPAYVYSLVTGFQEQPAELLKRFPDAKTPQSLHYNPYFANLNLAMAPPLASEGQVQYGDGTKPTVDQMAKDVAAFLTWTAEPKLEKRKQTGWPVLGFLLFATILGYMSYRSIWADKKH
;
A
#
# COMPACT_ATOMS: atom_id res chain seq x y z
N MET A 1 34.98 27.62 -30.34
CA MET A 1 33.57 28.01 -30.31
C MET A 1 32.71 27.07 -29.44
N ALA A 2 32.77 25.74 -29.60
CA ALA A 2 31.98 24.79 -28.81
C ALA A 2 32.18 24.90 -27.27
N ARG A 3 33.45 25.07 -26.79
CA ARG A 3 33.73 25.25 -25.34
C ARG A 3 33.08 26.52 -24.76
N ILE A 4 33.11 27.63 -25.50
CA ILE A 4 32.48 28.88 -25.02
C ILE A 4 30.98 28.71 -24.95
N LEU A 5 30.39 28.11 -25.98
CA LEU A 5 28.94 27.84 -26.02
C LEU A 5 28.51 26.94 -24.84
N SER A 6 29.25 25.85 -24.56
CA SER A 6 28.95 24.95 -23.43
C SER A 6 29.03 25.67 -22.08
N ILE A 7 30.04 26.54 -21.90
CA ILE A 7 30.19 27.36 -20.67
C ILE A 7 29.02 28.33 -20.53
N LEU A 8 28.64 29.02 -21.61
CA LEU A 8 27.52 29.97 -21.59
C LEU A 8 26.19 29.25 -21.26
N VAL A 9 25.94 28.10 -21.88
CA VAL A 9 24.75 27.26 -21.57
C VAL A 9 24.78 26.79 -20.14
N GLY A 10 25.90 26.29 -19.65
CA GLY A 10 26.04 25.89 -18.25
C GLY A 10 25.80 27.02 -17.26
N LEU A 11 26.36 28.20 -17.58
CA LEU A 11 26.20 29.40 -16.76
C LEU A 11 24.74 29.88 -16.73
N PHE A 12 24.05 29.82 -17.87
CA PHE A 12 22.62 30.14 -17.94
C PHE A 12 21.79 29.26 -17.03
N PHE A 13 21.98 27.94 -17.09
CA PHE A 13 21.23 27.03 -16.22
C PHE A 13 21.60 27.20 -14.74
N THR A 14 22.87 27.45 -14.43
CA THR A 14 23.31 27.72 -13.06
C THR A 14 22.65 28.97 -12.49
N VAL A 15 22.62 30.05 -13.26
CA VAL A 15 21.98 31.31 -12.84
C VAL A 15 20.47 31.14 -12.71
N ALA A 16 19.81 30.43 -13.64
CA ALA A 16 18.38 30.16 -13.57
C ALA A 16 18.01 29.33 -12.33
N LEU A 17 18.80 28.29 -12.03
CA LEU A 17 18.61 27.47 -10.82
C LEU A 17 18.89 28.25 -9.54
N ALA A 18 19.96 29.05 -9.51
CA ALA A 18 20.29 29.88 -8.35
C ALA A 18 19.19 30.93 -8.08
N TRP A 19 18.66 31.55 -9.15
CA TRP A 19 17.53 32.47 -9.06
C TRP A 19 16.27 31.80 -8.52
N SER A 20 15.90 30.63 -9.08
CA SER A 20 14.75 29.86 -8.64
C SER A 20 14.88 29.44 -7.16
N PHE A 21 16.05 28.93 -6.79
CA PHE A 21 16.35 28.55 -5.41
C PHE A 21 16.31 29.78 -4.47
N GLY A 22 16.95 30.88 -4.84
CA GLY A 22 16.99 32.11 -4.03
C GLY A 22 15.60 32.68 -3.81
N ASN A 23 14.79 32.75 -4.89
CA ASN A 23 13.41 33.21 -4.80
C ASN A 23 12.54 32.27 -3.96
N GLY A 24 12.66 30.96 -4.15
CA GLY A 24 11.94 29.97 -3.34
C GLY A 24 12.31 30.02 -1.86
N ALA A 25 13.60 30.17 -1.56
CA ALA A 25 14.07 30.32 -0.17
C ALA A 25 13.57 31.63 0.44
N TYR A 26 13.61 32.74 -0.30
CA TYR A 26 13.07 34.02 0.16
C TYR A 26 11.58 33.91 0.48
N THR A 27 10.78 33.35 -0.42
CA THR A 27 9.32 33.16 -0.22
C THR A 27 9.05 32.25 0.98
N ALA A 28 9.79 31.18 1.15
CA ALA A 28 9.64 30.26 2.27
C ALA A 28 9.92 30.92 3.63
N ILE A 29 10.80 31.92 3.66
CA ILE A 29 11.16 32.65 4.89
C ILE A 29 10.21 33.81 5.14
N SER A 30 9.89 34.57 4.09
CA SER A 30 9.08 35.79 4.19
C SER A 30 7.57 35.53 4.29
N GLU A 31 7.12 34.45 3.65
CA GLU A 31 5.72 34.06 3.58
C GLU A 31 5.54 32.60 4.02
N PRO A 32 5.76 32.28 5.31
CA PRO A 32 5.58 30.90 5.79
C PRO A 32 4.14 30.46 5.56
N THR A 33 3.96 29.28 4.94
CA THR A 33 2.63 28.70 4.71
C THR A 33 1.87 28.62 6.06
N PRO A 34 0.64 29.16 6.13
CA PRO A 34 -0.13 29.10 7.36
C PRO A 34 -0.34 27.64 7.79
N PRO A 35 -0.36 27.36 9.08
CA PRO A 35 -0.65 26.02 9.57
C PRO A 35 -2.06 25.62 9.13
N THR A 36 -2.20 24.43 8.48
CA THR A 36 -3.50 23.83 8.19
C THR A 36 -3.85 22.78 9.25
N ALA A 37 -5.13 22.43 9.36
CA ALA A 37 -5.59 21.39 10.28
C ALA A 37 -4.90 20.06 10.01
N GLU A 38 -4.78 19.68 8.72
CA GLU A 38 -4.12 18.46 8.29
C GLU A 38 -2.66 18.43 8.74
N ARG A 39 -1.93 19.51 8.49
CA ARG A 39 -0.50 19.59 8.86
C ARG A 39 -0.27 19.54 10.37
N ALA A 40 -1.21 20.05 11.15
CA ALA A 40 -1.08 20.12 12.60
C ALA A 40 -1.56 18.88 13.34
N PHE A 41 -2.49 18.12 12.75
CA PHE A 41 -3.17 16.98 13.40
C PHE A 41 -3.00 15.63 12.68
N HIS A 42 -2.37 15.60 11.49
CA HIS A 42 -2.02 14.34 10.84
C HIS A 42 -0.91 13.65 11.64
N LEU A 43 -1.14 12.37 11.96
CA LEU A 43 -0.19 11.54 12.70
C LEU A 43 0.57 10.60 11.74
N HIS A 44 1.84 10.36 12.07
CA HIS A 44 2.59 9.28 11.46
C HIS A 44 2.02 7.93 11.87
N PRO A 45 2.07 6.90 11.01
CA PRO A 45 1.63 5.56 11.35
C PRO A 45 2.24 5.05 12.66
N LYS A 46 1.47 4.25 13.39
CA LYS A 46 1.89 3.60 14.62
C LYS A 46 3.05 2.64 14.33
N GLU A 47 3.97 2.51 15.26
CA GLU A 47 4.98 1.46 15.17
C GLU A 47 4.32 0.09 15.35
N VAL A 48 4.51 -0.78 14.37
CA VAL A 48 4.01 -2.15 14.37
C VAL A 48 5.05 -3.04 13.67
N HIS A 49 5.33 -4.19 14.27
CA HIS A 49 6.29 -5.14 13.75
C HIS A 49 5.60 -6.35 13.13
N PHE A 50 6.14 -6.78 12.01
CA PHE A 50 5.66 -7.94 11.27
C PHE A 50 6.77 -8.98 11.10
N SER A 51 6.40 -10.24 10.98
CA SER A 51 7.34 -11.35 10.77
C SER A 51 8.19 -11.20 9.51
N PHE A 52 7.69 -10.46 8.53
CA PHE A 52 8.36 -10.20 7.27
C PHE A 52 9.23 -8.92 7.26
N ASP A 53 9.39 -8.23 8.40
CA ASP A 53 10.25 -7.05 8.47
C ASP A 53 11.73 -7.41 8.34
N GLY A 54 12.55 -6.42 7.99
CA GLY A 54 14.00 -6.56 7.86
C GLY A 54 14.45 -7.45 6.69
N PRO A 55 15.77 -7.65 6.56
CA PRO A 55 16.35 -8.33 5.39
C PRO A 55 16.12 -9.84 5.34
N PHE A 56 15.84 -10.47 6.47
CA PHE A 56 15.62 -11.93 6.61
C PHE A 56 14.20 -12.30 6.96
N GLY A 57 13.30 -11.31 7.12
CA GLY A 57 11.91 -11.53 7.48
C GLY A 57 11.15 -12.35 6.45
N LYS A 58 10.20 -13.16 6.93
CA LYS A 58 9.35 -14.05 6.13
C LYS A 58 7.91 -13.89 6.58
N PHE A 59 6.98 -14.18 5.67
CA PHE A 59 5.56 -14.19 5.99
C PHE A 59 5.21 -15.34 6.96
N ASP A 60 4.40 -15.04 7.97
CA ASP A 60 3.70 -16.04 8.77
C ASP A 60 2.44 -16.47 8.00
N ARG A 61 2.40 -17.72 7.56
CA ARG A 61 1.30 -18.26 6.75
C ARG A 61 -0.04 -18.27 7.49
N GLN A 62 -0.04 -18.57 8.78
CA GLN A 62 -1.26 -18.53 9.58
C GLN A 62 -1.79 -17.10 9.69
N GLN A 63 -0.91 -16.14 9.91
CA GLN A 63 -1.27 -14.72 9.89
C GLN A 63 -1.86 -14.30 8.54
N LEU A 64 -1.26 -14.73 7.41
CA LEU A 64 -1.81 -14.44 6.09
C LEU A 64 -3.19 -15.06 5.87
N GLN A 65 -3.43 -16.28 6.36
CA GLN A 65 -4.75 -16.93 6.25
C GLN A 65 -5.81 -16.17 7.07
N ARG A 66 -5.49 -15.76 8.30
CA ARG A 66 -6.38 -14.90 9.10
C ARG A 66 -6.64 -13.56 8.41
N GLY A 67 -5.59 -12.94 7.87
CA GLY A 67 -5.71 -11.68 7.14
C GLY A 67 -6.56 -11.80 5.87
N PHE A 68 -6.44 -12.91 5.16
CA PHE A 68 -7.34 -13.24 4.05
C PHE A 68 -8.79 -13.38 4.50
N GLN A 69 -9.02 -14.02 5.64
CA GLN A 69 -10.36 -14.17 6.20
C GLN A 69 -10.95 -12.78 6.55
N VAL A 70 -10.20 -11.90 7.19
CA VAL A 70 -10.62 -10.52 7.46
C VAL A 70 -10.94 -9.78 6.14
N TYR A 71 -10.09 -9.89 5.13
CA TYR A 71 -10.39 -9.29 3.82
C TYR A 71 -11.70 -9.84 3.25
N LYS A 72 -11.86 -11.15 3.21
CA LYS A 72 -13.03 -11.83 2.64
C LYS A 72 -14.34 -11.43 3.33
N GLU A 73 -14.34 -11.36 4.66
CA GLU A 73 -15.56 -11.14 5.45
C GLU A 73 -15.88 -9.66 5.67
N VAL A 74 -14.88 -8.78 5.62
CA VAL A 74 -15.05 -7.35 5.94
C VAL A 74 -14.76 -6.46 4.73
N CYS A 75 -13.57 -6.57 4.14
CA CYS A 75 -13.09 -5.59 3.17
C CYS A 75 -13.63 -5.80 1.75
N SER A 76 -13.88 -7.07 1.37
CA SER A 76 -14.24 -7.44 0.00
C SER A 76 -15.61 -6.93 -0.43
N ALA A 77 -16.47 -6.53 0.51
CA ALA A 77 -17.77 -5.92 0.23
C ALA A 77 -17.64 -4.55 -0.49
N CYS A 78 -16.52 -3.86 -0.29
CA CYS A 78 -16.27 -2.53 -0.85
C CYS A 78 -14.99 -2.43 -1.69
N HIS A 79 -13.97 -3.26 -1.39
CA HIS A 79 -12.65 -3.17 -2.00
C HIS A 79 -12.32 -4.38 -2.87
N SER A 80 -11.81 -4.12 -4.07
CA SER A 80 -11.32 -5.15 -4.99
C SER A 80 -9.88 -5.59 -4.68
N LEU A 81 -9.50 -6.77 -5.20
CA LEU A 81 -8.14 -7.29 -5.31
C LEU A 81 -7.87 -7.75 -6.76
N SER A 82 -7.87 -6.80 -7.68
CA SER A 82 -7.87 -7.09 -9.13
C SER A 82 -6.60 -7.77 -9.65
N HIS A 83 -5.52 -7.77 -8.85
CA HIS A 83 -4.23 -8.36 -9.25
C HIS A 83 -3.94 -9.72 -8.59
N VAL A 84 -4.88 -10.26 -7.81
CA VAL A 84 -4.74 -11.55 -7.13
C VAL A 84 -5.69 -12.56 -7.75
N ALA A 85 -5.16 -13.70 -8.22
CA ALA A 85 -5.95 -14.82 -8.67
C ALA A 85 -6.16 -15.82 -7.51
N PHE A 86 -7.26 -16.58 -7.53
CA PHE A 86 -7.51 -17.56 -6.47
C PHE A 86 -6.40 -18.60 -6.34
N ARG A 87 -5.75 -19.03 -7.45
CA ARG A 87 -4.59 -19.95 -7.43
C ARG A 87 -3.43 -19.44 -6.58
N ASP A 88 -3.29 -18.10 -6.41
CA ASP A 88 -2.18 -17.53 -5.67
C ASP A 88 -2.30 -17.80 -4.16
N LEU A 89 -3.52 -18.14 -3.68
CA LEU A 89 -3.78 -18.50 -2.28
C LEU A 89 -3.02 -19.74 -1.80
N VAL A 90 -2.53 -20.60 -2.71
CA VAL A 90 -1.60 -21.70 -2.38
C VAL A 90 -0.37 -21.17 -1.62
N GLN A 91 0.08 -19.95 -1.93
CA GLN A 91 1.21 -19.32 -1.25
C GLN A 91 0.93 -19.00 0.22
N LEU A 92 -0.34 -18.92 0.62
CA LEU A 92 -0.77 -18.75 2.02
C LEU A 92 -0.79 -20.09 2.80
N GLY A 93 -0.54 -21.19 2.10
CA GLY A 93 -0.55 -22.53 2.69
C GLY A 93 -1.85 -23.32 2.50
N TYR A 94 -2.80 -22.78 1.71
CA TYR A 94 -3.98 -23.56 1.31
C TYR A 94 -3.62 -24.64 0.29
N SER A 95 -4.23 -25.81 0.40
CA SER A 95 -4.16 -26.86 -0.62
C SER A 95 -4.94 -26.49 -1.87
N ASP A 96 -4.64 -27.12 -3.00
CA ASP A 96 -5.37 -26.91 -4.25
C ASP A 96 -6.87 -27.19 -4.12
N ALA A 97 -7.27 -28.16 -3.29
CA ALA A 97 -8.67 -28.47 -3.00
C ALA A 97 -9.37 -27.32 -2.25
N GLU A 98 -8.70 -26.76 -1.25
CA GLU A 98 -9.21 -25.62 -0.49
C GLU A 98 -9.29 -24.38 -1.37
N VAL A 99 -8.27 -24.10 -2.20
CA VAL A 99 -8.31 -22.99 -3.16
C VAL A 99 -9.48 -23.12 -4.12
N LYS A 100 -9.73 -24.33 -4.63
CA LYS A 100 -10.90 -24.59 -5.49
C LYS A 100 -12.21 -24.35 -4.77
N ALA A 101 -12.33 -24.79 -3.52
CA ALA A 101 -13.53 -24.55 -2.71
C ALA A 101 -13.72 -23.06 -2.39
N ILE A 102 -12.63 -22.34 -2.05
CA ILE A 102 -12.67 -20.90 -1.82
C ILE A 102 -13.13 -20.18 -3.08
N ALA A 103 -12.53 -20.48 -4.24
CA ALA A 103 -12.89 -19.87 -5.51
C ALA A 103 -14.37 -20.08 -5.86
N ALA A 104 -14.86 -21.32 -5.70
CA ALA A 104 -16.27 -21.66 -5.98
C ALA A 104 -17.27 -20.91 -5.08
N GLY A 105 -16.85 -20.39 -3.94
CA GLY A 105 -17.65 -19.54 -3.05
C GLY A 105 -17.83 -18.10 -3.57
N PHE A 106 -17.13 -17.69 -4.63
CA PHE A 106 -17.26 -16.38 -5.25
C PHE A 106 -18.00 -16.51 -6.58
N GLN A 107 -18.85 -15.51 -6.88
CA GLN A 107 -19.46 -15.38 -8.18
C GLN A 107 -18.62 -14.47 -9.07
N VAL A 108 -18.26 -14.95 -10.24
CA VAL A 108 -17.44 -14.22 -11.21
C VAL A 108 -18.19 -14.09 -12.56
N PRO A 109 -17.95 -13.04 -13.33
CA PRO A 109 -18.50 -12.91 -14.67
C PRO A 109 -18.08 -14.09 -15.56
N GLY A 110 -18.99 -14.56 -16.37
CA GLY A 110 -18.79 -15.65 -17.33
C GLY A 110 -19.83 -15.58 -18.43
N THR A 111 -19.94 -16.65 -19.20
CA THR A 111 -20.92 -16.79 -20.26
C THR A 111 -21.74 -18.06 -20.01
N ASP A 112 -23.03 -18.01 -20.15
CA ASP A 112 -23.90 -19.19 -20.12
C ASP A 112 -23.57 -20.09 -21.33
N PRO A 113 -23.14 -21.34 -21.11
CA PRO A 113 -22.72 -22.22 -22.19
C PRO A 113 -23.88 -22.62 -23.13
N ASN A 114 -25.15 -22.44 -22.72
CA ASN A 114 -26.30 -22.82 -23.50
C ASN A 114 -26.84 -21.66 -24.35
N THR A 115 -26.82 -20.43 -23.82
CA THR A 115 -27.39 -19.25 -24.49
C THR A 115 -26.33 -18.33 -25.09
N GLY A 116 -25.09 -18.42 -24.64
CA GLY A 116 -24.02 -17.48 -25.01
C GLY A 116 -24.13 -16.10 -24.38
N GLU A 117 -25.07 -15.89 -23.48
CA GLU A 117 -25.31 -14.61 -22.79
C GLU A 117 -24.37 -14.44 -21.59
N ASP A 118 -24.13 -13.18 -21.18
CA ASP A 118 -23.41 -12.87 -19.97
C ASP A 118 -24.11 -13.43 -18.73
N ALA A 119 -23.40 -14.19 -17.92
CA ALA A 119 -23.94 -14.83 -16.72
C ALA A 119 -22.90 -14.80 -15.59
N MET A 120 -23.36 -14.94 -14.35
CA MET A 120 -22.49 -15.16 -13.21
C MET A 120 -22.28 -16.67 -13.01
N ARG A 121 -21.05 -17.08 -12.76
CA ARG A 121 -20.69 -18.47 -12.47
C ARG A 121 -19.84 -18.59 -11.22
N PRO A 122 -19.79 -19.76 -10.58
CA PRO A 122 -18.81 -20.03 -9.54
C PRO A 122 -17.38 -19.81 -10.05
N GLY A 123 -16.56 -19.18 -9.23
CA GLY A 123 -15.16 -18.93 -9.55
C GLY A 123 -14.35 -20.23 -9.62
N THR A 124 -13.24 -20.17 -10.34
CA THR A 124 -12.23 -21.22 -10.47
C THR A 124 -10.86 -20.70 -9.99
N PRO A 125 -9.87 -21.54 -9.72
CA PRO A 125 -8.52 -21.09 -9.34
C PRO A 125 -7.86 -20.12 -10.34
N LEU A 126 -8.28 -20.12 -11.60
CA LEU A 126 -7.73 -19.23 -12.63
C LEU A 126 -8.36 -17.84 -12.63
N ASP A 127 -9.49 -17.68 -12.00
CA ASP A 127 -10.17 -16.39 -11.91
C ASP A 127 -9.49 -15.47 -10.88
N TYR A 128 -9.63 -14.18 -11.11
CA TYR A 128 -9.25 -13.14 -10.15
C TYR A 128 -10.38 -12.83 -9.19
N PHE A 129 -10.07 -12.22 -8.06
CA PHE A 129 -11.11 -11.74 -7.14
C PHE A 129 -12.06 -10.78 -7.86
N PRO A 130 -13.38 -10.99 -7.75
CA PRO A 130 -14.36 -10.14 -8.42
C PRO A 130 -14.38 -8.73 -7.82
N LYS A 131 -14.72 -7.76 -8.65
CA LYS A 131 -14.96 -6.38 -8.19
C LYS A 131 -16.32 -6.30 -7.49
N PRO A 132 -16.41 -5.61 -6.33
CA PRO A 132 -17.67 -5.47 -5.60
C PRO A 132 -18.69 -4.59 -6.34
N PHE A 133 -18.23 -3.68 -7.21
CA PHE A 133 -19.08 -2.77 -7.98
C PHE A 133 -18.80 -2.91 -9.48
N ALA A 134 -19.86 -2.82 -10.28
CA ALA A 134 -19.76 -2.91 -11.74
C ALA A 134 -18.94 -1.76 -12.37
N ASN A 135 -18.99 -0.58 -11.77
CA ASN A 135 -18.29 0.62 -12.23
C ASN A 135 -18.18 1.66 -11.10
N ASP A 136 -17.43 2.73 -11.35
CA ASP A 136 -17.20 3.80 -10.38
C ASP A 136 -18.46 4.57 -10.00
N ILE A 137 -19.47 4.64 -10.88
CA ILE A 137 -20.74 5.30 -10.58
C ILE A 137 -21.49 4.53 -9.50
N ALA A 138 -21.59 3.20 -9.66
CA ALA A 138 -22.18 2.32 -8.66
C ALA A 138 -21.39 2.35 -7.33
N ALA A 139 -20.05 2.37 -7.41
CA ALA A 139 -19.20 2.48 -6.25
C ALA A 139 -19.44 3.79 -5.48
N ARG A 140 -19.51 4.93 -6.17
CA ARG A 140 -19.81 6.25 -5.56
C ARG A 140 -21.19 6.30 -4.92
N ALA A 141 -22.19 5.76 -5.57
CA ALA A 141 -23.56 5.73 -5.05
C ALA A 141 -23.66 4.96 -3.72
N ALA A 142 -22.87 3.89 -3.57
CA ALA A 142 -22.86 3.05 -2.37
C ALA A 142 -21.93 3.56 -1.25
N ASN A 143 -20.99 4.48 -1.54
CA ASN A 143 -19.87 4.83 -0.63
C ASN A 143 -19.71 6.35 -0.42
N ASN A 144 -20.79 7.07 -0.13
CA ASN A 144 -20.76 8.53 0.14
C ASN A 144 -20.00 9.32 -0.92
N ASN A 145 -20.25 9.04 -2.19
CA ASN A 145 -19.59 9.64 -3.36
C ASN A 145 -18.08 9.36 -3.47
N ALA A 146 -17.54 8.43 -2.69
CA ALA A 146 -16.15 7.98 -2.79
C ALA A 146 -16.06 6.68 -3.61
N VAL A 147 -14.92 6.44 -4.25
CA VAL A 147 -14.58 5.15 -4.87
C VAL A 147 -13.60 4.43 -3.96
N PRO A 148 -13.98 3.28 -3.37
CA PRO A 148 -13.03 2.47 -2.59
C PRO A 148 -11.86 2.03 -3.48
N PRO A 149 -10.60 2.27 -3.08
CA PRO A 149 -9.46 1.86 -3.88
C PRO A 149 -9.32 0.34 -3.94
N ASP A 150 -8.74 -0.16 -5.04
CA ASP A 150 -8.25 -1.53 -5.12
C ASP A 150 -7.11 -1.74 -4.11
N LEU A 151 -7.18 -2.81 -3.31
CA LEU A 151 -6.23 -3.07 -2.24
C LEU A 151 -5.01 -3.90 -2.67
N SER A 152 -4.96 -4.39 -3.92
CA SER A 152 -3.89 -5.28 -4.39
C SER A 152 -2.48 -4.73 -4.15
N LEU A 153 -2.30 -3.42 -4.26
CA LEU A 153 -1.01 -2.75 -4.13
C LEU A 153 -0.98 -1.69 -3.03
N ILE A 154 -1.96 -1.67 -2.14
CA ILE A 154 -2.15 -0.58 -1.18
C ILE A 154 -0.93 -0.35 -0.29
N THR A 155 -0.29 -1.41 0.19
CA THR A 155 0.89 -1.30 1.06
C THR A 155 2.16 -0.85 0.32
N LYS A 156 2.18 -0.90 -1.01
CA LYS A 156 3.24 -0.29 -1.84
C LYS A 156 2.89 1.14 -2.28
N ALA A 157 1.61 1.46 -2.37
CA ALA A 157 1.11 2.76 -2.79
C ALA A 157 1.04 3.79 -1.65
N ARG A 158 1.39 3.41 -0.44
CA ARG A 158 1.40 4.29 0.74
C ARG A 158 2.74 4.23 1.45
N HIS A 159 3.20 5.39 1.96
CA HIS A 159 4.32 5.42 2.87
C HIS A 159 4.01 4.55 4.10
N ASP A 160 5.03 3.95 4.68
CA ASP A 160 4.94 3.04 5.83
C ASP A 160 4.05 1.80 5.59
N GLY A 161 3.62 1.55 4.34
CA GLY A 161 3.00 0.34 3.85
C GLY A 161 2.03 -0.33 4.84
N PRO A 162 2.41 -1.49 5.42
CA PRO A 162 1.55 -2.23 6.35
C PRO A 162 1.24 -1.45 7.64
N ALA A 163 2.17 -0.63 8.15
CA ALA A 163 1.94 0.19 9.32
C ALA A 163 0.88 1.28 9.05
N TYR A 164 0.86 1.84 7.84
CA TYR A 164 -0.21 2.75 7.42
C TYR A 164 -1.58 2.07 7.41
N VAL A 165 -1.70 0.88 6.78
CA VAL A 165 -2.97 0.14 6.74
C VAL A 165 -3.45 -0.18 8.15
N TYR A 166 -2.56 -0.73 9.01
CA TYR A 166 -2.87 -1.01 10.40
C TYR A 166 -3.35 0.25 11.15
N SER A 167 -2.62 1.36 11.02
CA SER A 167 -2.95 2.61 11.70
C SER A 167 -4.26 3.20 11.23
N LEU A 168 -4.53 3.13 9.92
CA LEU A 168 -5.77 3.63 9.34
C LEU A 168 -6.98 2.88 9.86
N VAL A 169 -6.98 1.54 9.84
CA VAL A 169 -8.15 0.74 10.25
C VAL A 169 -8.37 0.74 11.76
N THR A 170 -7.33 1.06 12.56
CA THR A 170 -7.41 1.18 14.03
C THR A 170 -7.44 2.63 14.54
N GLY A 171 -7.45 3.61 13.64
CA GLY A 171 -7.26 5.01 13.98
C GLY A 171 -8.53 5.86 13.99
N PHE A 172 -9.68 5.27 13.69
CA PHE A 172 -10.95 5.99 13.73
C PHE A 172 -11.27 6.43 15.14
N GLN A 173 -11.61 7.71 15.31
CA GLN A 173 -11.94 8.31 16.59
C GLN A 173 -12.80 9.56 16.42
N GLU A 174 -13.33 10.08 17.50
CA GLU A 174 -13.98 11.39 17.50
C GLU A 174 -12.97 12.50 17.23
N GLN A 175 -13.42 13.55 16.54
CA GLN A 175 -12.57 14.69 16.22
C GLN A 175 -12.17 15.41 17.51
N PRO A 176 -10.87 15.67 17.75
CA PRO A 176 -10.40 16.34 18.98
C PRO A 176 -10.95 17.75 19.10
N ALA A 177 -11.42 18.13 20.29
CA ALA A 177 -11.90 19.47 20.57
C ALA A 177 -10.83 20.55 20.34
N GLU A 178 -9.55 20.22 20.54
CA GLU A 178 -8.42 21.11 20.29
C GLU A 178 -8.28 21.46 18.81
N LEU A 179 -8.58 20.52 17.91
CA LEU A 179 -8.59 20.77 16.48
C LEU A 179 -9.63 21.85 16.14
N LEU A 180 -10.84 21.72 16.66
CA LEU A 180 -11.91 22.68 16.39
C LEU A 180 -11.66 24.06 17.01
N LYS A 181 -10.95 24.13 18.14
CA LYS A 181 -10.52 25.40 18.72
C LYS A 181 -9.51 26.15 17.86
N ARG A 182 -8.57 25.42 17.25
CA ARG A 182 -7.53 26.01 16.40
C ARG A 182 -7.98 26.22 14.96
N PHE A 183 -8.85 25.37 14.46
CA PHE A 183 -9.33 25.34 13.08
C PHE A 183 -10.85 25.10 13.06
N PRO A 184 -11.67 26.14 13.36
CA PRO A 184 -13.14 26.00 13.44
C PRO A 184 -13.78 25.47 12.17
N ASP A 185 -13.20 25.82 11.01
CA ASP A 185 -13.70 25.42 9.68
C ASP A 185 -13.34 23.97 9.31
N ALA A 186 -12.46 23.31 10.09
CA ALA A 186 -12.03 21.93 9.84
C ALA A 186 -12.94 20.88 10.52
N LYS A 187 -14.20 21.23 10.80
CA LYS A 187 -15.17 20.28 11.35
C LYS A 187 -15.42 19.14 10.38
N THR A 188 -15.31 17.90 10.89
CA THR A 188 -15.62 16.70 10.11
C THR A 188 -17.06 16.75 9.59
N PRO A 189 -17.28 16.66 8.25
CA PRO A 189 -18.61 16.58 7.69
C PRO A 189 -19.39 15.36 8.21
N GLN A 190 -20.70 15.45 8.30
CA GLN A 190 -21.56 14.40 8.88
C GLN A 190 -21.47 13.06 8.12
N SER A 191 -21.14 13.08 6.84
CA SER A 191 -20.98 11.88 5.99
C SER A 191 -19.58 11.28 6.01
N LEU A 192 -18.64 11.88 6.74
CA LEU A 192 -17.24 11.45 6.81
C LEU A 192 -16.86 11.06 8.24
N HIS A 193 -15.78 10.32 8.38
CA HIS A 193 -15.25 9.85 9.65
C HIS A 193 -13.86 10.41 9.88
N TYR A 194 -13.62 10.99 11.05
CA TYR A 194 -12.31 11.52 11.42
C TYR A 194 -11.31 10.38 11.65
N ASN A 195 -10.13 10.55 11.05
CA ASN A 195 -9.02 9.63 11.25
C ASN A 195 -7.68 10.38 11.08
N PRO A 196 -6.87 10.52 12.14
CA PRO A 196 -5.64 11.30 12.10
C PRO A 196 -4.54 10.69 11.23
N TYR A 197 -4.65 9.43 10.82
CA TYR A 197 -3.70 8.77 9.93
C TYR A 197 -4.04 8.93 8.44
N PHE A 198 -5.18 9.53 8.13
CA PHE A 198 -5.55 9.85 6.75
C PHE A 198 -5.13 11.28 6.40
N ALA A 199 -4.58 11.48 5.21
CA ALA A 199 -3.91 12.71 4.82
C ALA A 199 -4.74 14.00 5.01
N ASN A 200 -6.05 13.96 4.76
CA ASN A 200 -6.97 15.08 4.96
C ASN A 200 -7.84 14.95 6.22
N LEU A 201 -7.48 14.04 7.14
CA LEU A 201 -8.16 13.76 8.41
C LEU A 201 -9.57 13.18 8.31
N ASN A 202 -10.19 13.12 7.15
CA ASN A 202 -11.60 12.74 6.98
C ASN A 202 -11.75 11.69 5.88
N LEU A 203 -12.40 10.56 6.21
CA LEU A 203 -12.64 9.42 5.33
C LEU A 203 -14.14 9.21 5.09
N ALA A 204 -14.51 8.85 3.85
CA ALA A 204 -15.84 8.35 3.54
C ALA A 204 -16.05 6.91 4.04
N MET A 205 -14.97 6.13 4.21
CA MET A 205 -15.00 4.79 4.76
C MET A 205 -15.36 4.86 6.25
N ALA A 206 -16.41 4.16 6.66
CA ALA A 206 -16.73 3.93 8.07
C ALA A 206 -15.68 3.00 8.73
N PRO A 207 -15.53 3.00 10.06
CA PRO A 207 -14.64 2.07 10.76
C PRO A 207 -14.93 0.62 10.37
N PRO A 208 -14.02 -0.07 9.64
CA PRO A 208 -14.29 -1.41 9.13
C PRO A 208 -14.18 -2.49 10.21
N LEU A 209 -13.37 -2.27 11.21
CA LEU A 209 -13.17 -3.15 12.37
C LEU A 209 -13.81 -2.49 13.60
N ALA A 210 -15.12 -2.70 13.77
CA ALA A 210 -15.92 -1.99 14.77
C ALA A 210 -15.94 -2.67 16.15
N SER A 211 -15.72 -3.99 16.21
CA SER A 211 -15.78 -4.76 17.45
C SER A 211 -14.84 -5.97 17.46
N GLU A 212 -14.44 -6.35 18.65
CA GLU A 212 -13.74 -7.63 18.84
C GLU A 212 -14.66 -8.80 18.46
N GLY A 213 -14.09 -9.86 17.92
CA GLY A 213 -14.85 -11.03 17.51
C GLY A 213 -15.67 -10.86 16.23
N GLN A 214 -15.49 -9.76 15.49
CA GLN A 214 -16.20 -9.50 14.23
C GLN A 214 -15.91 -10.60 13.18
N VAL A 215 -14.69 -11.12 13.16
CA VAL A 215 -14.29 -12.28 12.36
C VAL A 215 -13.91 -13.42 13.33
N GLN A 216 -14.37 -14.65 13.07
CA GLN A 216 -14.06 -15.79 13.92
C GLN A 216 -12.94 -16.63 13.33
N TYR A 217 -11.79 -16.68 14.00
CA TYR A 217 -10.64 -17.45 13.55
C TYR A 217 -10.75 -18.93 13.92
N GLY A 218 -10.43 -19.82 12.97
CA GLY A 218 -10.46 -21.26 13.18
C GLY A 218 -9.23 -21.83 13.90
N ASP A 219 -8.16 -21.03 14.09
CA ASP A 219 -6.89 -21.46 14.70
C ASP A 219 -6.81 -21.16 16.21
N GLY A 220 -7.90 -20.65 16.82
CA GLY A 220 -7.95 -20.29 18.23
C GLY A 220 -7.33 -18.95 18.60
N THR A 221 -6.81 -18.20 17.65
CA THR A 221 -6.32 -16.83 17.87
C THR A 221 -7.49 -15.94 18.27
N LYS A 222 -7.33 -15.09 19.28
CA LYS A 222 -8.36 -14.13 19.69
C LYS A 222 -8.51 -13.04 18.64
N PRO A 223 -9.69 -12.84 18.04
CA PRO A 223 -9.92 -11.85 17.00
C PRO A 223 -10.20 -10.46 17.61
N THR A 224 -9.19 -9.90 18.28
CA THR A 224 -9.23 -8.51 18.72
C THR A 224 -9.13 -7.57 17.52
N VAL A 225 -9.61 -6.33 17.66
CA VAL A 225 -9.45 -5.30 16.59
C VAL A 225 -7.98 -5.14 16.20
N ASP A 226 -7.07 -5.11 17.19
CA ASP A 226 -5.63 -5.05 16.98
C ASP A 226 -5.12 -6.22 16.15
N GLN A 227 -5.52 -7.46 16.52
CA GLN A 227 -5.08 -8.66 15.81
C GLN A 227 -5.63 -8.71 14.37
N MET A 228 -6.92 -8.44 14.19
CA MET A 228 -7.54 -8.39 12.85
C MET A 228 -6.88 -7.35 11.95
N ALA A 229 -6.55 -6.18 12.49
CA ALA A 229 -5.85 -5.12 11.77
C ALA A 229 -4.42 -5.52 11.36
N LYS A 230 -3.66 -6.17 12.24
CA LYS A 230 -2.34 -6.73 11.92
C LYS A 230 -2.42 -7.81 10.85
N ASP A 231 -3.38 -8.71 10.99
CA ASP A 231 -3.53 -9.84 10.08
C ASP A 231 -3.90 -9.37 8.66
N VAL A 232 -4.86 -8.45 8.53
CA VAL A 232 -5.22 -7.90 7.21
C VAL A 232 -4.11 -7.04 6.61
N ALA A 233 -3.35 -6.27 7.41
CA ALA A 233 -2.19 -5.53 6.93
C ALA A 233 -1.07 -6.44 6.40
N ALA A 234 -0.84 -7.57 7.08
CA ALA A 234 0.09 -8.60 6.62
C ALA A 234 -0.38 -9.24 5.31
N PHE A 235 -1.65 -9.62 5.20
CA PHE A 235 -2.24 -10.16 3.99
C PHE A 235 -2.14 -9.19 2.81
N LEU A 236 -2.49 -7.92 2.99
CA LEU A 236 -2.38 -6.89 1.96
C LEU A 236 -0.92 -6.57 1.57
N THR A 237 0.04 -6.87 2.45
CA THR A 237 1.46 -6.79 2.09
C THR A 237 1.86 -7.95 1.19
N TRP A 238 1.36 -9.15 1.47
CA TRP A 238 1.56 -10.30 0.58
C TRP A 238 0.91 -10.05 -0.79
N THR A 239 -0.32 -9.52 -0.87
CA THR A 239 -0.96 -9.20 -2.16
C THR A 239 -0.12 -8.25 -3.00
N ALA A 240 0.48 -7.23 -2.35
CA ALA A 240 1.32 -6.24 -3.02
C ALA A 240 2.72 -6.77 -3.40
N GLU A 241 3.23 -7.74 -2.64
CA GLU A 241 4.56 -8.32 -2.86
C GLU A 241 4.62 -9.83 -2.58
N PRO A 242 3.94 -10.67 -3.38
CA PRO A 242 3.93 -12.12 -3.16
C PRO A 242 5.31 -12.77 -3.30
N LYS A 243 6.25 -12.10 -3.95
CA LYS A 243 7.65 -12.56 -4.14
C LYS A 243 8.63 -11.95 -3.14
N LEU A 244 8.19 -11.32 -2.06
CA LEU A 244 9.04 -10.65 -1.06
C LEU A 244 10.14 -11.59 -0.52
N GLU A 245 9.78 -12.79 -0.11
CA GLU A 245 10.73 -13.77 0.44
C GLU A 245 11.78 -14.17 -0.61
N LYS A 246 11.33 -14.48 -1.84
CA LYS A 246 12.22 -14.83 -2.94
C LYS A 246 13.14 -13.67 -3.31
N ARG A 247 12.61 -12.45 -3.35
CA ARG A 247 13.42 -11.25 -3.61
C ARG A 247 14.52 -11.08 -2.57
N LYS A 248 14.19 -11.22 -1.27
CA LYS A 248 15.18 -11.15 -0.18
C LYS A 248 16.23 -12.25 -0.29
N GLN A 249 15.82 -13.49 -0.51
CA GLN A 249 16.74 -14.63 -0.67
C GLN A 249 17.69 -14.45 -1.87
N THR A 250 17.16 -13.99 -3.00
CA THR A 250 17.99 -13.79 -4.22
C THR A 250 18.87 -12.53 -4.10
N GLY A 251 18.45 -11.54 -3.32
CA GLY A 251 19.19 -10.29 -3.15
C GLY A 251 20.61 -10.47 -2.63
N TRP A 252 20.80 -11.36 -1.67
CA TRP A 252 22.13 -11.61 -1.07
C TRP A 252 23.17 -12.13 -2.06
N PRO A 253 22.93 -13.21 -2.81
CA PRO A 253 23.84 -13.65 -3.88
C PRO A 253 24.13 -12.56 -4.92
N VAL A 254 23.09 -11.78 -5.31
CA VAL A 254 23.27 -10.69 -6.28
C VAL A 254 24.19 -9.60 -5.73
N LEU A 255 23.99 -9.17 -4.48
CA LEU A 255 24.87 -8.18 -3.85
C LEU A 255 26.31 -8.70 -3.72
N GLY A 256 26.50 -9.96 -3.33
CA GLY A 256 27.82 -10.60 -3.29
C GLY A 256 28.51 -10.64 -4.66
N PHE A 257 27.77 -11.03 -5.71
CA PHE A 257 28.29 -11.03 -7.07
C PHE A 257 28.68 -9.62 -7.55
N LEU A 258 27.81 -8.64 -7.32
CA LEU A 258 28.07 -7.25 -7.73
C LEU A 258 29.29 -6.66 -6.99
N LEU A 259 29.43 -6.94 -5.70
CA LEU A 259 30.62 -6.53 -4.94
C LEU A 259 31.89 -7.13 -5.52
N PHE A 260 31.89 -8.44 -5.80
CA PHE A 260 33.04 -9.14 -6.41
C PHE A 260 33.36 -8.55 -7.80
N ALA A 261 32.37 -8.39 -8.66
CA ALA A 261 32.55 -7.79 -9.99
C ALA A 261 33.08 -6.35 -9.92
N THR A 262 32.62 -5.56 -8.95
CA THR A 262 33.10 -4.19 -8.73
C THR A 262 34.57 -4.16 -8.32
N ILE A 263 34.99 -5.08 -7.43
CA ILE A 263 36.40 -5.20 -7.00
C ILE A 263 37.28 -5.54 -8.22
N LEU A 264 36.88 -6.54 -9.03
CA LEU A 264 37.63 -6.91 -10.23
C LEU A 264 37.69 -5.78 -11.25
N GLY A 265 36.59 -5.06 -11.46
CA GLY A 265 36.53 -3.88 -12.33
C GLY A 265 37.46 -2.77 -11.86
N TYR A 266 37.49 -2.51 -10.56
CA TYR A 266 38.38 -1.54 -9.95
C TYR A 266 39.86 -1.93 -10.08
N MET A 267 40.17 -3.21 -9.86
CA MET A 267 41.56 -3.72 -10.05
C MET A 267 42.00 -3.57 -11.50
N SER A 268 41.12 -3.91 -12.45
CA SER A 268 41.38 -3.73 -13.88
C SER A 268 41.58 -2.25 -14.24
N TYR A 269 40.72 -1.38 -13.74
CA TYR A 269 40.86 0.06 -13.90
C TYR A 269 42.22 0.56 -13.38
N ARG A 270 42.61 0.20 -12.17
CA ARG A 270 43.91 0.56 -11.61
C ARG A 270 45.08 0.04 -12.45
N SER A 271 45.01 -1.17 -12.94
CA SER A 271 46.06 -1.76 -13.80
C SER A 271 46.23 -0.99 -15.12
N ILE A 272 45.13 -0.65 -15.78
CA ILE A 272 45.14 0.06 -17.07
C ILE A 272 45.69 1.51 -16.91
N TRP A 273 45.39 2.15 -15.81
CA TRP A 273 45.76 3.57 -15.57
C TRP A 273 47.03 3.75 -14.77
N ALA A 274 47.70 2.68 -14.35
CA ALA A 274 48.89 2.75 -13.48
C ALA A 274 50.04 3.58 -14.09
N ASP A 275 50.26 3.47 -15.41
CA ASP A 275 51.38 4.09 -16.11
C ASP A 275 51.01 5.38 -16.85
N LYS A 276 49.74 5.84 -16.77
CA LYS A 276 49.32 7.07 -17.42
C LYS A 276 49.50 8.26 -16.48
N LYS A 277 50.50 9.12 -16.78
CA LYS A 277 50.64 10.42 -16.15
C LYS A 277 49.49 11.35 -16.63
N HIS A 278 48.78 11.93 -15.69
CA HIS A 278 47.76 12.98 -15.96
C HIS A 278 48.47 14.33 -16.06
#